data_4bcc1a0281df23d0c0a27038af097a4e
#
_entry.id   4bcc1a0281df23d0c0a27038af097a4e
#
_cell.length_a   1.000
_cell.length_b   1.000
_cell.length_c   1.000
_cell.angle_alpha   90.00
_cell.angle_beta   90.00
_cell.angle_gamma   90.00
#
_symmetry.space_group_name_H-M   'P 1'
#
loop_
_entity.id
_entity.type
_entity.pdbx_description
1 polymer ?
#
loop_
_entity_poly.entity_id
_entity_poly.type
_entity_poly.pdbx_seq_one_letter_code
_entity_poly.pdbx_strand_id
1 'polypeptide(L)'
;HKDMTYKEQLDMTRIPAHIAIIMDGNGRWAKLRGEDRSKGHIQGVETVRNIVTESVKLGVKYLTLYTFSTENWNRPQAEVAALMGLLFDNLKDEIFMKNNVGFRVVGDMERMPKEVRERIDWLEQTTSVNTGMTLVLALSYSSKWELTRVTRSIAADVAAGVLKPEEVTEETISSRLVTNFMPDPD
;
A
#
# COMPACT_ATOMS: atom_id res chain seq x y z
N HIS A 1 35.76 -11.75 15.95
CA HIS A 1 35.16 -10.74 15.08
C HIS A 1 33.63 -10.82 15.18
N LYS A 2 33.00 -9.73 15.58
CA LYS A 2 31.54 -9.62 15.57
C LYS A 2 31.10 -9.44 14.13
N ASP A 3 30.25 -10.35 13.63
CA ASP A 3 29.73 -10.23 12.28
C ASP A 3 28.87 -8.94 12.16
N MET A 4 29.00 -8.21 11.05
CA MET A 4 28.22 -7.02 10.77
C MET A 4 26.75 -7.40 10.58
N THR A 5 25.84 -6.62 11.14
CA THR A 5 24.39 -6.74 10.87
C THR A 5 24.11 -6.38 9.41
N TYR A 6 22.98 -6.82 8.88
CA TYR A 6 22.55 -6.40 7.53
C TYR A 6 22.44 -4.89 7.40
N LYS A 7 21.98 -4.21 8.45
CA LYS A 7 21.87 -2.76 8.48
C LYS A 7 23.24 -2.08 8.36
N GLU A 8 24.24 -2.57 9.05
CA GLU A 8 25.62 -2.06 9.00
C GLU A 8 26.27 -2.26 7.63
N GLN A 9 25.79 -3.24 6.86
CA GLN A 9 26.30 -3.55 5.52
C GLN A 9 25.67 -2.67 4.42
N LEU A 10 24.63 -1.87 4.74
CA LEU A 10 23.96 -1.03 3.76
C LEU A 10 24.83 0.15 3.34
N ASP A 11 24.83 0.43 2.05
CA ASP A 11 25.36 1.67 1.50
C ASP A 11 24.30 2.76 1.62
N MET A 12 24.44 3.62 2.62
CA MET A 12 23.47 4.68 2.91
C MET A 12 23.39 5.76 1.84
N THR A 13 24.33 5.78 0.88
CA THR A 13 24.29 6.69 -0.28
C THR A 13 23.42 6.14 -1.41
N ARG A 14 22.96 4.89 -1.30
CA ARG A 14 22.23 4.17 -2.36
C ARG A 14 20.94 3.54 -1.84
N ILE A 15 20.28 4.17 -0.90
CA ILE A 15 18.98 3.70 -0.40
C ILE A 15 17.90 3.92 -1.48
N PRO A 16 17.08 2.91 -1.78
CA PRO A 16 15.99 3.05 -2.75
C PRO A 16 15.03 4.17 -2.35
N ALA A 17 14.53 4.91 -3.33
CA ALA A 17 13.52 5.92 -3.09
C ALA A 17 12.14 5.30 -2.79
N HIS A 18 11.81 4.20 -3.46
CA HIS A 18 10.52 3.53 -3.34
C HIS A 18 10.71 2.00 -3.20
N ILE A 19 10.23 1.45 -2.12
CA ILE A 19 10.18 0.01 -1.87
C ILE A 19 8.72 -0.44 -1.86
N ALA A 20 8.41 -1.49 -2.62
CA ALA A 20 7.09 -2.12 -2.60
C ALA A 20 7.21 -3.55 -2.07
N ILE A 21 6.34 -3.92 -1.14
CA ILE A 21 6.37 -5.23 -0.47
C ILE A 21 5.00 -5.90 -0.61
N ILE A 22 5.01 -7.15 -1.07
CA ILE A 22 3.83 -8.01 -1.02
C ILE A 22 3.82 -8.71 0.33
N MET A 23 2.76 -8.48 1.09
CA MET A 23 2.58 -9.09 2.40
C MET A 23 1.84 -10.42 2.24
N ASP A 24 2.54 -11.53 2.48
CA ASP A 24 1.97 -12.86 2.33
C ASP A 24 2.53 -13.83 3.38
N GLY A 25 1.77 -14.86 3.69
CA GLY A 25 2.20 -15.96 4.55
C GLY A 25 1.80 -15.84 6.02
N ASN A 26 1.14 -14.77 6.44
CA ASN A 26 0.74 -14.58 7.84
C ASN A 26 -0.18 -15.70 8.35
N GLY A 27 -1.13 -16.16 7.54
CA GLY A 27 -2.00 -17.28 7.89
C GLY A 27 -1.25 -18.59 8.04
N ARG A 28 -0.31 -18.88 7.14
CA ARG A 28 0.55 -20.07 7.20
C ARG A 28 1.46 -20.03 8.43
N TRP A 29 2.01 -18.87 8.74
CA TRP A 29 2.81 -18.64 9.93
C TRP A 29 2.05 -19.01 11.21
N ALA A 30 0.79 -18.55 11.34
CA ALA A 30 -0.06 -18.87 12.47
C ALA A 30 -0.38 -20.36 12.55
N LYS A 31 -0.74 -20.99 11.43
CA LYS A 31 -1.05 -22.43 11.37
C LYS A 31 0.14 -23.30 11.79
N LEU A 32 1.35 -22.95 11.41
CA LEU A 32 2.57 -23.66 11.83
C LEU A 32 2.79 -23.59 13.35
N ARG A 33 2.16 -22.66 14.04
CA ARG A 33 2.19 -22.48 15.49
C ARG A 33 0.96 -23.02 16.20
N GLY A 34 0.07 -23.70 15.47
CA GLY A 34 -1.18 -24.22 16.03
C GLY A 34 -2.21 -23.14 16.35
N GLU A 35 -2.10 -21.97 15.73
CA GLU A 35 -2.98 -20.82 15.96
C GLU A 35 -3.89 -20.54 14.77
N ASP A 36 -4.97 -19.78 15.00
CA ASP A 36 -5.86 -19.32 13.94
C ASP A 36 -5.20 -18.31 13.03
N ARG A 37 -5.66 -18.23 11.78
CA ARG A 37 -5.19 -17.24 10.80
C ARG A 37 -5.25 -15.80 11.30
N SER A 38 -6.23 -15.48 12.15
CA SER A 38 -6.39 -14.16 12.77
C SER A 38 -5.17 -13.74 13.60
N LYS A 39 -4.52 -14.68 14.27
CA LYS A 39 -3.25 -14.43 14.99
C LYS A 39 -2.13 -14.03 14.04
N GLY A 40 -2.09 -14.62 12.85
CA GLY A 40 -1.14 -14.25 11.80
C GLY A 40 -1.37 -12.82 11.31
N HIS A 41 -2.61 -12.41 11.13
CA HIS A 41 -2.94 -11.04 10.74
C HIS A 41 -2.53 -10.01 11.80
N ILE A 42 -2.71 -10.31 13.07
CA ILE A 42 -2.26 -9.46 14.19
C ILE A 42 -0.73 -9.34 14.18
N GLN A 43 -0.01 -10.45 14.01
CA GLN A 43 1.45 -10.43 13.89
C GLN A 43 1.91 -9.63 12.66
N GLY A 44 1.15 -9.69 11.58
CA GLY A 44 1.39 -8.89 10.37
C GLY A 44 1.37 -7.40 10.64
N VAL A 45 0.45 -6.91 11.47
CA VAL A 45 0.38 -5.49 11.89
C VAL A 45 1.65 -5.08 12.63
N GLU A 46 2.13 -5.92 13.53
CA GLU A 46 3.37 -5.67 14.28
C GLU A 46 4.58 -5.59 13.33
N THR A 47 4.64 -6.51 12.36
CA THR A 47 5.67 -6.52 11.32
C THR A 47 5.63 -5.23 10.49
N VAL A 48 4.44 -4.77 10.10
CA VAL A 48 4.25 -3.49 9.38
C VAL A 48 4.85 -2.34 10.18
N ARG A 49 4.54 -2.23 11.46
CA ARG A 49 5.09 -1.18 12.33
C ARG A 49 6.60 -1.18 12.34
N ASN A 50 7.21 -2.35 12.46
CA ASN A 50 8.67 -2.50 12.45
C ASN A 50 9.27 -2.07 11.10
N ILE A 51 8.69 -2.51 10.00
CA ILE A 51 9.16 -2.18 8.65
C ILE A 51 9.00 -0.68 8.36
N VAL A 52 7.89 -0.07 8.75
CA VAL A 52 7.67 1.37 8.61
C VAL A 52 8.74 2.14 9.39
N THR A 53 8.96 1.78 10.64
CA THR A 53 9.95 2.43 11.50
C THR A 53 11.36 2.34 10.92
N GLU A 54 11.77 1.16 10.47
CA GLU A 54 13.10 0.97 9.88
C GLU A 54 13.25 1.70 8.53
N SER A 55 12.21 1.69 7.70
CA SER A 55 12.22 2.40 6.42
C SER A 55 12.36 3.91 6.61
N VAL A 56 11.67 4.48 7.60
CA VAL A 56 11.82 5.90 7.97
C VAL A 56 13.27 6.21 8.36
N LYS A 57 13.87 5.38 9.21
CA LYS A 57 15.26 5.56 9.66
C LYS A 57 16.27 5.47 8.52
N LEU A 58 16.00 4.66 7.51
CA LEU A 58 16.86 4.49 6.35
C LEU A 58 16.72 5.63 5.32
N GLY A 59 15.70 6.46 5.45
CA GLY A 59 15.46 7.56 4.51
C GLY A 59 14.72 7.13 3.24
N VAL A 60 14.00 6.01 3.26
CA VAL A 60 13.09 5.61 2.18
C VAL A 60 12.00 6.67 2.05
N LYS A 61 11.69 7.07 0.82
CA LYS A 61 10.69 8.13 0.56
C LYS A 61 9.28 7.59 0.40
N TYR A 62 9.14 6.41 -0.20
CA TYR A 62 7.85 5.75 -0.41
C TYR A 62 7.97 4.28 -0.05
N LEU A 63 7.05 3.82 0.80
CA LEU A 63 6.91 2.41 1.13
C LEU A 63 5.49 1.98 0.75
N THR A 64 5.38 1.11 -0.24
CA THR A 64 4.10 0.54 -0.67
C THR A 64 3.94 -0.86 -0.11
N LEU A 65 2.83 -1.12 0.56
CA LEU A 65 2.47 -2.42 1.11
C LEU A 65 1.20 -2.93 0.43
N TYR A 66 1.28 -4.12 -0.20
CA TYR A 66 0.11 -4.80 -0.75
C TYR A 66 -0.54 -5.64 0.36
N THR A 67 -1.66 -5.14 0.89
CA THR A 67 -2.29 -5.69 2.10
C THR A 67 -3.60 -6.43 1.83
N PHE A 68 -4.38 -5.98 0.85
CA PHE A 68 -5.65 -6.59 0.51
C PHE A 68 -5.92 -6.43 -0.99
N SER A 69 -6.01 -7.56 -1.70
CA SER A 69 -6.27 -7.59 -3.14
C SER A 69 -7.76 -7.61 -3.46
N THR A 70 -8.12 -7.31 -4.71
CA THR A 70 -9.52 -7.43 -5.16
C THR A 70 -10.03 -8.86 -5.06
N GLU A 71 -9.16 -9.86 -5.24
CA GLU A 71 -9.54 -11.27 -5.08
C GLU A 71 -9.86 -11.64 -3.63
N ASN A 72 -9.33 -10.92 -2.66
CA ASN A 72 -9.58 -11.18 -1.23
C ASN A 72 -11.03 -10.93 -0.82
N TRP A 73 -11.81 -10.18 -1.61
CA TRP A 73 -13.25 -10.06 -1.38
C TRP A 73 -14.00 -11.38 -1.47
N ASN A 74 -13.41 -12.39 -2.14
CA ASN A 74 -13.98 -13.74 -2.27
C ASN A 74 -13.71 -14.63 -1.06
N ARG A 75 -12.95 -14.18 -0.06
CA ARG A 75 -12.72 -14.90 1.19
C ARG A 75 -14.00 -14.96 2.02
N PRO A 76 -14.08 -15.89 3.00
CA PRO A 76 -15.23 -15.95 3.92
C PRO A 76 -15.53 -14.57 4.51
N GLN A 77 -16.82 -14.22 4.58
CA GLN A 77 -17.27 -12.91 5.01
C GLN A 77 -16.77 -12.55 6.43
N ALA A 78 -16.71 -13.52 7.32
CA ALA A 78 -16.19 -13.32 8.67
C ALA A 78 -14.71 -12.95 8.67
N GLU A 79 -13.91 -13.55 7.79
CA GLU A 79 -12.49 -13.22 7.63
C GLU A 79 -12.31 -11.80 7.06
N VAL A 80 -13.08 -11.45 6.04
CA VAL A 80 -13.05 -10.09 5.45
C VAL A 80 -13.44 -9.05 6.50
N ALA A 81 -14.51 -9.30 7.26
CA ALA A 81 -14.94 -8.39 8.32
C ALA A 81 -13.86 -8.22 9.41
N ALA A 82 -13.18 -9.30 9.80
CA ALA A 82 -12.11 -9.26 10.78
C ALA A 82 -10.90 -8.45 10.25
N LEU A 83 -10.55 -8.61 8.98
CA LEU A 83 -9.46 -7.83 8.35
C LEU A 83 -9.80 -6.35 8.27
N MET A 84 -11.04 -5.99 7.92
CA MET A 84 -11.50 -4.60 7.88
C MET A 84 -11.52 -3.96 9.27
N GLY A 85 -11.94 -4.70 10.29
CA GLY A 85 -11.89 -4.25 11.69
C GLY A 85 -10.46 -4.02 12.16
N LEU A 86 -9.54 -4.92 11.85
CA LEU A 86 -8.12 -4.78 12.19
C LEU A 86 -7.51 -3.56 11.49
N LEU A 87 -7.83 -3.36 10.23
CA LEU A 87 -7.41 -2.19 9.47
C LEU A 87 -7.91 -0.91 10.14
N PHE A 88 -9.21 -0.81 10.38
CA PHE A 88 -9.83 0.36 11.01
C PHE A 88 -9.19 0.72 12.35
N ASP A 89 -8.96 -0.29 13.20
CA ASP A 89 -8.38 -0.11 14.54
C ASP A 89 -6.93 0.41 14.49
N ASN A 90 -6.24 0.18 13.38
CA ASN A 90 -4.84 0.61 13.21
C ASN A 90 -4.68 1.89 12.39
N LEU A 91 -5.76 2.45 11.84
CA LEU A 91 -5.75 3.73 11.12
C LEU A 91 -5.84 4.91 12.11
N LYS A 92 -4.77 5.08 12.89
CA LYS A 92 -4.64 6.14 13.91
C LYS A 92 -3.50 7.07 13.51
N ASP A 93 -3.67 8.35 13.79
CA ASP A 93 -2.75 9.40 13.38
C ASP A 93 -1.45 9.50 14.20
N GLU A 94 -1.46 9.06 15.45
CA GLU A 94 -0.36 9.28 16.40
C GLU A 94 1.01 8.83 15.87
N ILE A 95 1.09 7.61 15.33
CA ILE A 95 2.35 7.04 14.81
C ILE A 95 2.82 7.83 13.59
N PHE A 96 1.91 8.19 12.70
CA PHE A 96 2.22 8.96 11.49
C PHE A 96 2.71 10.36 11.83
N MET A 97 2.02 11.05 12.72
CA MET A 97 2.40 12.41 13.14
C MET A 97 3.73 12.43 13.89
N LYS A 98 3.95 11.45 14.78
CA LYS A 98 5.20 11.32 15.54
C LYS A 98 6.42 11.10 14.65
N ASN A 99 6.27 10.33 13.58
CA ASN A 99 7.36 9.94 12.68
C ASN A 99 7.41 10.76 11.38
N ASN A 100 6.60 11.79 11.26
CA ASN A 100 6.52 12.63 10.06
C ASN A 100 6.22 11.82 8.79
N VAL A 101 5.31 10.83 8.89
CA VAL A 101 4.93 9.93 7.80
C VAL A 101 3.60 10.37 7.21
N GLY A 102 3.56 10.53 5.88
CA GLY A 102 2.32 10.70 5.13
C GLY A 102 1.65 9.35 4.89
N PHE A 103 0.33 9.34 4.73
CA PHE A 103 -0.46 8.13 4.47
C PHE A 103 -1.27 8.28 3.20
N ARG A 104 -1.19 7.28 2.33
CA ARG A 104 -1.97 7.22 1.09
C ARG A 104 -2.50 5.81 0.88
N VAL A 105 -3.66 5.69 0.25
CA VAL A 105 -4.25 4.42 -0.16
C VAL A 105 -4.50 4.43 -1.66
N VAL A 106 -4.19 3.32 -2.31
CA VAL A 106 -4.50 3.08 -3.72
C VAL A 106 -5.34 1.80 -3.85
N GLY A 107 -6.37 1.83 -4.66
CA GLY A 107 -7.25 0.70 -4.90
C GLY A 107 -8.69 1.11 -5.15
N ASP A 108 -9.56 0.12 -5.25
CA ASP A 108 -10.99 0.33 -5.47
C ASP A 108 -11.69 0.65 -4.15
N MET A 109 -11.78 1.93 -3.84
CA MET A 109 -12.37 2.40 -2.58
C MET A 109 -13.89 2.26 -2.56
N GLU A 110 -14.56 2.14 -3.71
CA GLU A 110 -16.02 1.96 -3.76
C GLU A 110 -16.49 0.69 -3.07
N ARG A 111 -15.65 -0.35 -3.06
CA ARG A 111 -15.94 -1.64 -2.41
C ARG A 111 -15.67 -1.63 -0.90
N MET A 112 -14.97 -0.62 -0.40
CA MET A 112 -14.63 -0.52 1.02
C MET A 112 -15.84 -0.11 1.85
N PRO A 113 -15.99 -0.60 3.09
CA PRO A 113 -17.00 -0.11 4.01
C PRO A 113 -16.90 1.40 4.20
N LYS A 114 -18.05 2.07 4.31
CA LYS A 114 -18.11 3.53 4.44
C LYS A 114 -17.24 4.06 5.59
N GLU A 115 -17.32 3.42 6.74
CA GLU A 115 -16.55 3.80 7.94
C GLU A 115 -15.04 3.74 7.69
N VAL A 116 -14.58 2.71 6.99
CA VAL A 116 -13.17 2.55 6.63
C VAL A 116 -12.74 3.62 5.63
N ARG A 117 -13.57 3.91 4.62
CA ARG A 117 -13.28 4.99 3.64
C ARG A 117 -13.15 6.35 4.32
N GLU A 118 -14.06 6.67 5.20
CA GLU A 118 -14.04 7.94 5.93
C GLU A 118 -12.80 8.06 6.82
N ARG A 119 -12.40 6.97 7.45
CA ARG A 119 -11.18 6.92 8.27
C ARG A 119 -9.92 7.08 7.40
N ILE A 120 -9.88 6.44 6.25
CA ILE A 120 -8.79 6.59 5.28
C ILE A 120 -8.67 8.05 4.82
N ASP A 121 -9.78 8.65 4.39
CA ASP A 121 -9.79 10.05 3.93
C ASP A 121 -9.32 11.00 5.02
N TRP A 122 -9.81 10.81 6.24
CA TRP A 122 -9.38 11.59 7.40
C TRP A 122 -7.88 11.46 7.66
N LEU A 123 -7.35 10.24 7.63
CA LEU A 123 -5.94 10.00 7.90
C LEU A 123 -5.05 10.55 6.78
N GLU A 124 -5.45 10.41 5.52
CA GLU A 124 -4.73 11.02 4.39
C GLU A 124 -4.66 12.54 4.53
N GLN A 125 -5.75 13.19 4.88
CA GLN A 125 -5.81 14.63 5.07
C GLN A 125 -5.00 15.07 6.28
N THR A 126 -5.14 14.40 7.41
CA THR A 126 -4.43 14.71 8.64
C THR A 126 -2.92 14.61 8.48
N THR A 127 -2.45 13.58 7.77
CA THR A 127 -1.01 13.34 7.56
C THR A 127 -0.42 14.10 6.36
N SER A 128 -1.24 14.80 5.59
CA SER A 128 -0.80 15.52 4.39
C SER A 128 0.24 16.62 4.67
N VAL A 129 0.30 17.10 5.91
CA VAL A 129 1.30 18.09 6.35
C VAL A 129 2.68 17.47 6.59
N ASN A 130 2.77 16.14 6.69
CA ASN A 130 4.02 15.45 6.93
C ASN A 130 4.88 15.43 5.66
N THR A 131 6.19 15.56 5.85
CA THR A 131 7.17 15.75 4.76
C THR A 131 8.17 14.61 4.65
N GLY A 132 8.11 13.63 5.54
CA GLY A 132 8.99 12.46 5.52
C GLY A 132 8.51 11.38 4.55
N MET A 133 8.73 10.13 4.92
CA MET A 133 8.27 8.98 4.11
C MET A 133 6.74 9.00 3.94
N THR A 134 6.28 8.60 2.77
CA THR A 134 4.87 8.29 2.54
C THR A 134 4.66 6.78 2.59
N LEU A 135 3.80 6.31 3.50
CA LEU A 135 3.31 4.94 3.52
C LEU A 135 2.10 4.83 2.58
N VAL A 136 2.18 3.94 1.61
CA VAL A 136 1.11 3.68 0.65
C VAL A 136 0.58 2.28 0.86
N LEU A 137 -0.70 2.16 1.21
CA LEU A 137 -1.36 0.86 1.28
C LEU A 137 -2.12 0.59 -0.02
N ALA A 138 -1.84 -0.54 -0.66
CA ALA A 138 -2.66 -1.05 -1.74
C ALA A 138 -3.78 -1.89 -1.12
N LEU A 139 -4.98 -1.33 -1.10
CA LEU A 139 -6.19 -1.92 -0.51
C LEU A 139 -7.25 -2.08 -1.58
N SER A 140 -7.90 -3.24 -1.66
CA SER A 140 -8.87 -3.53 -2.74
C SER A 140 -8.24 -3.23 -4.11
N TYR A 141 -7.00 -3.65 -4.29
CA TYR A 141 -6.16 -3.38 -5.46
C TYR A 141 -5.83 -4.68 -6.20
N SER A 142 -5.82 -4.62 -7.52
CA SER A 142 -5.15 -5.62 -8.36
C SER A 142 -4.66 -4.96 -9.64
N SER A 143 -3.65 -5.55 -10.28
CA SER A 143 -3.14 -5.05 -11.56
C SER A 143 -4.22 -5.05 -12.64
N LYS A 144 -5.07 -6.06 -12.69
CA LYS A 144 -6.16 -6.13 -13.67
C LYS A 144 -7.24 -5.06 -13.43
N TRP A 145 -7.56 -4.75 -12.19
CA TRP A 145 -8.42 -3.63 -11.85
C TRP A 145 -7.82 -2.31 -12.37
N GLU A 146 -6.56 -2.08 -12.10
CA GLU A 146 -5.84 -0.87 -12.51
C GLU A 146 -5.77 -0.77 -14.05
N LEU A 147 -5.37 -1.85 -14.72
CA LEU A 147 -5.28 -1.90 -16.18
C LEU A 147 -6.65 -1.66 -16.83
N THR A 148 -7.71 -2.22 -16.27
CA THR A 148 -9.08 -2.00 -16.75
C THR A 148 -9.45 -0.52 -16.65
N ARG A 149 -9.17 0.11 -15.52
CA ARG A 149 -9.44 1.53 -15.28
C ARG A 149 -8.68 2.42 -16.27
N VAL A 150 -7.39 2.17 -16.46
CA VAL A 150 -6.55 2.93 -17.39
C VAL A 150 -7.01 2.72 -18.83
N THR A 151 -7.30 1.49 -19.22
CA THR A 151 -7.78 1.14 -20.56
C THR A 151 -9.09 1.85 -20.89
N ARG A 152 -10.04 1.86 -19.94
CA ARG A 152 -11.32 2.60 -20.12
C ARG A 152 -11.11 4.10 -20.28
N SER A 153 -10.20 4.68 -19.51
CA SER A 153 -9.85 6.10 -19.60
C SER A 153 -9.28 6.45 -20.98
N ILE A 154 -8.35 5.64 -21.49
CA ILE A 154 -7.74 5.81 -22.81
C ILE A 154 -8.80 5.64 -23.91
N ALA A 155 -9.62 4.59 -23.84
CA ALA A 155 -10.67 4.31 -24.80
C ALA A 155 -11.68 5.47 -24.88
N ALA A 156 -12.06 6.04 -23.73
CA ALA A 156 -12.96 7.19 -23.69
C ALA A 156 -12.36 8.41 -24.38
N ASP A 157 -11.08 8.71 -24.17
CA ASP A 157 -10.40 9.83 -24.82
C ASP A 157 -10.25 9.62 -26.33
N VAL A 158 -10.00 8.38 -26.76
CA VAL A 158 -9.97 8.04 -28.19
C VAL A 158 -11.36 8.24 -28.82
N ALA A 159 -12.41 7.76 -28.17
CA ALA A 159 -13.79 7.93 -28.64
C ALA A 159 -14.20 9.41 -28.71
N ALA A 160 -13.71 10.23 -27.79
CA ALA A 160 -13.97 11.67 -27.75
C ALA A 160 -13.09 12.49 -28.72
N GLY A 161 -12.17 11.87 -29.44
CA GLY A 161 -11.25 12.54 -30.35
C GLY A 161 -10.15 13.34 -29.65
N VAL A 162 -9.96 13.17 -28.35
CA VAL A 162 -8.92 13.82 -27.55
C VAL A 162 -7.56 13.19 -27.77
N LEU A 163 -7.54 11.88 -28.02
CA LEU A 163 -6.33 11.08 -28.18
C LEU A 163 -6.50 10.16 -29.40
N LYS A 164 -5.45 10.01 -30.18
CA LYS A 164 -5.41 9.01 -31.27
C LYS A 164 -4.75 7.72 -30.76
N PRO A 165 -5.16 6.53 -31.30
CA PRO A 165 -4.55 5.27 -30.85
C PRO A 165 -3.02 5.24 -30.97
N GLU A 166 -2.45 5.81 -32.03
CA GLU A 166 -1.01 5.88 -32.27
C GLU A 166 -0.27 6.84 -31.32
N GLU A 167 -1.00 7.69 -30.60
CA GLU A 167 -0.42 8.60 -29.60
C GLU A 167 -0.30 7.95 -28.22
N VAL A 168 -0.87 6.74 -28.02
CA VAL A 168 -0.76 6.01 -26.77
C VAL A 168 0.66 5.51 -26.56
N THR A 169 1.30 5.93 -25.48
CA THR A 169 2.68 5.59 -25.11
C THR A 169 2.71 5.01 -23.67
N GLU A 170 3.88 4.56 -23.26
CA GLU A 170 4.10 4.16 -21.86
C GLU A 170 3.77 5.32 -20.88
N GLU A 171 4.14 6.55 -21.26
CA GLU A 171 3.81 7.74 -20.46
C GLU A 171 2.31 7.98 -20.36
N THR A 172 1.54 7.72 -21.42
CA THR A 172 0.09 7.79 -21.39
C THR A 172 -0.48 6.87 -20.30
N ILE A 173 0.07 5.67 -20.18
CA ILE A 173 -0.31 4.69 -19.17
C ILE A 173 0.12 5.16 -17.78
N SER A 174 1.42 5.48 -17.62
CA SER A 174 1.99 5.88 -16.32
C SER A 174 1.28 7.07 -15.71
N SER A 175 0.92 8.08 -16.51
CA SER A 175 0.24 9.27 -16.03
C SER A 175 -1.19 9.02 -15.55
N ARG A 176 -1.80 7.89 -15.95
CA ARG A 176 -3.18 7.51 -15.58
C ARG A 176 -3.24 6.48 -14.46
N LEU A 177 -2.11 5.93 -14.02
CA LEU A 177 -2.07 5.01 -12.89
C LEU A 177 -2.47 5.72 -11.59
N VAL A 178 -3.14 5.01 -10.69
CA VAL A 178 -3.47 5.53 -9.35
C VAL A 178 -2.21 5.83 -8.53
N THR A 179 -1.06 5.29 -8.95
CA THR A 179 0.25 5.47 -8.33
C THR A 179 1.08 6.58 -8.97
N ASN A 180 0.49 7.40 -9.84
CA ASN A 180 1.20 8.43 -10.61
C ASN A 180 1.82 9.56 -9.77
N PHE A 181 1.45 9.65 -8.49
CA PHE A 181 1.96 10.67 -7.56
C PHE A 181 3.35 10.34 -6.99
N MET A 182 3.87 9.15 -7.27
CA MET A 182 5.17 8.68 -6.77
C MET A 182 5.97 7.99 -7.88
N PRO A 183 7.31 7.89 -7.74
CA PRO A 183 8.11 7.11 -8.69
C PRO A 183 7.74 5.64 -8.61
N ASP A 184 8.02 4.90 -9.68
CA ASP A 184 7.88 3.44 -9.65
C ASP A 184 8.81 2.84 -8.59
N PRO A 185 8.48 1.64 -8.05
CA PRO A 185 9.37 0.95 -7.12
C PRO A 185 10.74 0.67 -7.74
N ASP A 186 11.78 0.81 -6.93
CA ASP A 186 13.16 0.49 -7.34
C ASP A 186 13.44 -1.06 -7.35
#